data_55d7f87f1b3e83a157204749c4ac6afd
#
_entry.id   55d7f87f1b3e83a157204749c4ac6afd
#
_cell.length_a   1.000
_cell.length_b   1.000
_cell.length_c   1.000
_cell.angle_alpha   90.00
_cell.angle_beta   90.00
_cell.angle_gamma   90.00
#
_symmetry.space_group_name_H-M   'P 1'
#
loop_
_entity.id
_entity.type
_entity.pdbx_description
1 polymer ?
#
loop_
_entity_poly.entity_id
_entity_poly.type
_entity_poly.pdbx_seq_one_letter_code
_entity_poly.pdbx_strand_id
1 'polypeptide(L)'
;MALKTTERAPKTSRVSARDRLLAAADELFYAEGVHVVGVDRIVERAGVTKASLYNTFGSKDELVRAYLENHFRRRQARVAHILAANKTPRERLLAVFGEVEDLLAGSAFRGCRFISAAAESQPGDAGAVVADEYRAWLWSLFTDLAKEAGATDAKQVGRQLFLLYDGAAVAARMDQDRGAAAKAVKSAAIALLDAAVPPKRRGRRAQ
;
A
#
# COMPACT_ATOMS: atom_id res chain seq x y z
N MET A 1 52.67 -32.77 -13.18
CA MET A 1 51.55 -33.09 -12.29
C MET A 1 50.71 -31.82 -12.13
N ALA A 2 49.62 -31.71 -12.93
CA ALA A 2 48.82 -30.50 -13.03
C ALA A 2 47.59 -30.63 -12.12
N LEU A 3 47.50 -29.74 -11.14
CA LEU A 3 46.34 -29.62 -10.25
C LEU A 3 45.13 -29.02 -11.00
N LYS A 4 44.10 -29.84 -11.22
CA LYS A 4 42.80 -29.36 -11.75
C LYS A 4 42.05 -28.62 -10.62
N THR A 5 42.03 -27.31 -10.68
CA THR A 5 41.15 -26.47 -9.87
C THR A 5 39.75 -26.62 -10.40
N THR A 6 38.88 -27.30 -9.67
CA THR A 6 37.45 -27.43 -10.02
C THR A 6 36.73 -26.14 -9.58
N GLU A 7 36.48 -25.26 -10.52
CA GLU A 7 35.70 -24.05 -10.33
C GLU A 7 34.25 -24.45 -10.06
N ARG A 8 33.80 -24.22 -8.83
CA ARG A 8 32.43 -24.53 -8.37
C ARG A 8 31.51 -23.45 -8.89
N ALA A 9 30.69 -23.76 -9.90
CA ALA A 9 29.67 -22.87 -10.44
C ALA A 9 28.79 -22.26 -9.32
N PRO A 10 28.40 -20.97 -9.42
CA PRO A 10 27.56 -20.33 -8.42
C PRO A 10 26.20 -21.02 -8.34
N LYS A 11 25.82 -21.47 -7.15
CA LYS A 11 24.49 -22.01 -6.86
C LYS A 11 23.49 -20.90 -7.12
N THR A 12 22.71 -20.97 -8.19
CA THR A 12 21.47 -20.18 -8.37
C THR A 12 20.62 -20.41 -7.14
N SER A 13 20.41 -19.38 -6.34
CA SER A 13 19.64 -19.48 -5.10
C SER A 13 18.21 -19.92 -5.45
N ARG A 14 17.88 -21.14 -5.08
CA ARG A 14 16.53 -21.69 -5.27
C ARG A 14 15.56 -20.81 -4.46
N VAL A 15 14.58 -20.19 -5.12
CA VAL A 15 13.53 -19.41 -4.46
C VAL A 15 12.93 -20.22 -3.31
N SER A 16 12.90 -19.66 -2.11
CA SER A 16 12.44 -20.39 -0.91
C SER A 16 10.99 -20.82 -1.01
N ALA A 17 10.58 -21.85 -0.27
CA ALA A 17 9.18 -22.25 -0.19
C ALA A 17 8.30 -21.10 0.33
N ARG A 18 8.83 -20.31 1.27
CA ARG A 18 8.17 -19.11 1.82
C ARG A 18 7.90 -18.08 0.74
N ASP A 19 8.87 -17.78 -0.10
CA ASP A 19 8.71 -16.78 -1.16
C ASP A 19 7.76 -17.25 -2.25
N ARG A 20 7.77 -18.54 -2.58
CA ARG A 20 6.82 -19.12 -3.54
C ARG A 20 5.40 -19.09 -3.02
N LEU A 21 5.18 -19.40 -1.73
CA LEU A 21 3.87 -19.32 -1.09
C LEU A 21 3.36 -17.89 -1.04
N LEU A 22 4.22 -16.91 -0.69
CA LEU A 22 3.84 -15.50 -0.68
C LEU A 22 3.52 -14.98 -2.08
N ALA A 23 4.25 -15.38 -3.11
CA ALA A 23 3.98 -15.00 -4.49
C ALA A 23 2.64 -15.59 -4.98
N ALA A 24 2.37 -16.86 -4.69
CA ALA A 24 1.10 -17.50 -5.02
C ALA A 24 -0.07 -16.86 -4.28
N ALA A 25 0.10 -16.55 -2.99
CA ALA A 25 -0.89 -15.87 -2.19
C ALA A 25 -1.17 -14.45 -2.71
N ASP A 26 -0.13 -13.67 -3.09
CA ASP A 26 -0.29 -12.34 -3.66
C ASP A 26 -1.14 -12.36 -4.94
N GLU A 27 -0.85 -13.29 -5.84
CA GLU A 27 -1.58 -13.43 -7.09
C GLU A 27 -3.04 -13.82 -6.85
N LEU A 28 -3.28 -14.89 -6.07
CA LEU A 28 -4.61 -15.45 -5.85
C LEU A 28 -5.49 -14.54 -4.98
N PHE A 29 -4.97 -14.05 -3.85
CA PHE A 29 -5.74 -13.19 -2.95
C PHE A 29 -6.12 -11.86 -3.60
N TYR A 30 -5.24 -11.30 -4.44
CA TYR A 30 -5.56 -10.06 -5.13
C TYR A 30 -6.57 -10.25 -6.27
N ALA A 31 -6.56 -11.42 -6.90
CA ALA A 31 -7.48 -11.71 -7.99
C ALA A 31 -8.88 -12.08 -7.51
N GLU A 32 -8.98 -12.86 -6.43
CA GLU A 32 -10.20 -13.58 -6.05
C GLU A 32 -10.69 -13.28 -4.62
N GLY A 33 -9.83 -12.68 -3.78
CA GLY A 33 -10.12 -12.42 -2.36
C GLY A 33 -9.48 -13.44 -1.41
N VAL A 34 -9.29 -13.01 -0.17
CA VAL A 34 -8.63 -13.84 0.86
C VAL A 34 -9.53 -14.95 1.38
N HIS A 35 -10.84 -14.71 1.41
CA HIS A 35 -11.81 -15.68 1.95
C HIS A 35 -12.01 -16.87 1.00
N VAL A 36 -12.19 -16.60 -0.30
CA VAL A 36 -12.51 -17.59 -1.34
C VAL A 36 -11.35 -18.53 -1.63
N VAL A 37 -10.12 -18.03 -1.60
CA VAL A 37 -8.92 -18.80 -1.96
C VAL A 37 -8.57 -19.81 -0.89
N GLY A 38 -8.72 -21.13 -1.20
CA GLY A 38 -8.37 -22.24 -0.31
C GLY A 38 -6.88 -22.54 -0.27
N VAL A 39 -6.41 -23.17 0.82
CA VAL A 39 -5.00 -23.61 0.99
C VAL A 39 -4.51 -24.49 -0.13
N ASP A 40 -5.37 -25.41 -0.62
CA ASP A 40 -4.99 -26.36 -1.66
C ASP A 40 -4.60 -25.67 -2.98
N ARG A 41 -5.32 -24.62 -3.36
CA ARG A 41 -4.99 -23.81 -4.54
C ARG A 41 -3.66 -23.04 -4.36
N ILE A 42 -3.41 -22.54 -3.15
CA ILE A 42 -2.18 -21.80 -2.86
C ILE A 42 -0.96 -22.71 -2.98
N VAL A 43 -1.01 -23.91 -2.38
CA VAL A 43 0.13 -24.85 -2.42
C VAL A 43 0.36 -25.43 -3.82
N GLU A 44 -0.70 -25.67 -4.57
CA GLU A 44 -0.63 -26.08 -5.98
C GLU A 44 0.06 -24.98 -6.81
N ARG A 45 -0.40 -23.73 -6.70
CA ARG A 45 0.18 -22.59 -7.42
C ARG A 45 1.63 -22.31 -7.03
N ALA A 46 1.99 -22.53 -5.77
CA ALA A 46 3.35 -22.37 -5.26
C ALA A 46 4.29 -23.55 -5.58
N GLY A 47 3.76 -24.69 -6.03
CA GLY A 47 4.53 -25.92 -6.25
C GLY A 47 5.16 -26.47 -4.96
N VAL A 48 4.40 -26.44 -3.84
CA VAL A 48 4.83 -26.97 -2.54
C VAL A 48 3.75 -27.87 -1.94
N THR A 49 4.08 -28.56 -0.85
CA THR A 49 3.09 -29.37 -0.11
C THR A 49 2.29 -28.54 0.89
N LYS A 50 1.11 -29.03 1.27
CA LYS A 50 0.28 -28.44 2.33
C LYS A 50 1.04 -28.37 3.66
N ALA A 51 1.84 -29.41 3.99
CA ALA A 51 2.72 -29.41 5.16
C ALA A 51 3.74 -28.26 5.13
N SER A 52 4.28 -27.94 3.95
CA SER A 52 5.22 -26.80 3.81
C SER A 52 4.56 -25.47 4.17
N LEU A 53 3.27 -25.25 3.81
CA LEU A 53 2.54 -24.05 4.18
C LEU A 53 2.39 -23.95 5.70
N TYR A 54 1.89 -24.98 6.34
CA TYR A 54 1.66 -24.98 7.78
C TYR A 54 2.97 -24.89 8.58
N ASN A 55 4.05 -25.56 8.13
CA ASN A 55 5.38 -25.44 8.75
C ASN A 55 5.97 -24.03 8.62
N THR A 56 5.61 -23.30 7.54
CA THR A 56 6.17 -21.96 7.25
C THR A 56 5.38 -20.82 7.89
N PHE A 57 4.05 -20.92 7.89
CA PHE A 57 3.16 -19.85 8.32
C PHE A 57 2.26 -20.23 9.51
N GLY A 58 2.11 -21.53 9.83
CA GLY A 58 1.23 -22.00 10.88
C GLY A 58 -0.23 -22.13 10.45
N SER A 59 -0.76 -21.11 9.75
CA SER A 59 -2.15 -21.09 9.30
C SER A 59 -2.31 -20.30 8.00
N LYS A 60 -3.50 -20.38 7.38
CA LYS A 60 -3.88 -19.51 6.26
C LYS A 60 -3.97 -18.05 6.71
N ASP A 61 -4.46 -17.80 7.91
CA ASP A 61 -4.60 -16.45 8.47
C ASP A 61 -3.23 -15.77 8.65
N GLU A 62 -2.22 -16.50 9.13
CA GLU A 62 -0.84 -16.00 9.20
C GLU A 62 -0.20 -15.78 7.82
N LEU A 63 -0.59 -16.56 6.81
CA LEU A 63 -0.20 -16.28 5.43
C LEU A 63 -0.87 -14.99 4.90
N VAL A 64 -2.14 -14.74 5.24
CA VAL A 64 -2.84 -13.48 4.92
C VAL A 64 -2.15 -12.31 5.62
N ARG A 65 -1.78 -12.45 6.90
CA ARG A 65 -0.97 -11.47 7.63
C ARG A 65 0.31 -11.15 6.88
N ALA A 66 1.11 -12.15 6.57
CA ALA A 66 2.39 -11.98 5.90
C ALA A 66 2.25 -11.34 4.49
N TYR A 67 1.19 -11.67 3.76
CA TYR A 67 0.85 -11.05 2.49
C TYR A 67 0.57 -9.54 2.64
N LEU A 68 -0.31 -9.16 3.56
CA LEU A 68 -0.67 -7.76 3.76
C LEU A 68 0.49 -6.95 4.34
N GLU A 69 1.24 -7.48 5.32
CA GLU A 69 2.43 -6.82 5.87
C GLU A 69 3.51 -6.59 4.82
N ASN A 70 3.69 -7.52 3.87
CA ASN A 70 4.64 -7.34 2.76
C ASN A 70 4.22 -6.16 1.87
N HIS A 71 2.93 -6.02 1.56
CA HIS A 71 2.40 -4.87 0.83
C HIS A 71 2.49 -3.57 1.64
N PHE A 72 2.22 -3.63 2.94
CA PHE A 72 2.34 -2.48 3.83
C PHE A 72 3.79 -1.94 3.86
N ARG A 73 4.78 -2.81 4.07
CA ARG A 73 6.20 -2.42 4.03
C ARG A 73 6.61 -1.82 2.68
N ARG A 74 6.16 -2.42 1.57
CA ARG A 74 6.43 -1.87 0.23
C ARG A 74 5.80 -0.49 0.06
N ARG A 75 4.59 -0.28 0.59
CA ARG A 75 3.92 1.02 0.55
C ARG A 75 4.66 2.06 1.38
N GLN A 76 5.08 1.71 2.60
CA GLN A 76 5.88 2.58 3.45
C GLN A 76 7.19 2.99 2.78
N ALA A 77 7.93 2.04 2.20
CA ALA A 77 9.17 2.32 1.50
C ALA A 77 8.98 3.26 0.30
N ARG A 78 7.90 3.05 -0.47
CA ARG A 78 7.56 3.91 -1.61
C ARG A 78 7.19 5.33 -1.16
N VAL A 79 6.37 5.47 -0.12
CA VAL A 79 6.03 6.78 0.45
C VAL A 79 7.29 7.47 0.98
N ALA A 80 8.16 6.77 1.71
CA ALA A 80 9.41 7.34 2.19
C ALA A 80 10.28 7.89 1.04
N HIS A 81 10.35 7.17 -0.08
CA HIS A 81 11.04 7.64 -1.28
C HIS A 81 10.39 8.92 -1.87
N ILE A 82 9.06 8.97 -1.96
CA ILE A 82 8.31 10.15 -2.40
C ILE A 82 8.61 11.35 -1.50
N LEU A 83 8.55 11.15 -0.18
CA LEU A 83 8.79 12.22 0.78
C LEU A 83 10.23 12.77 0.68
N ALA A 84 11.21 11.90 0.46
CA ALA A 84 12.62 12.29 0.29
C ALA A 84 12.87 13.06 -1.01
N ALA A 85 12.12 12.75 -2.08
CA ALA A 85 12.25 13.40 -3.39
C ALA A 85 11.61 14.81 -3.46
N ASN A 86 10.75 15.17 -2.51
CA ASN A 86 10.01 16.43 -2.52
C ASN A 86 10.44 17.34 -1.36
N LYS A 87 10.65 18.63 -1.64
CA LYS A 87 11.27 19.56 -0.69
C LYS A 87 10.30 20.11 0.35
N THR A 88 9.10 20.50 -0.08
CA THR A 88 8.13 21.15 0.80
C THR A 88 7.05 20.17 1.27
N PRO A 89 6.47 20.37 2.47
CA PRO A 89 5.37 19.52 2.96
C PRO A 89 4.19 19.45 2.00
N ARG A 90 3.85 20.57 1.35
CA ARG A 90 2.81 20.60 0.33
C ARG A 90 3.15 19.72 -0.87
N GLU A 91 4.37 19.82 -1.40
CA GLU A 91 4.83 18.98 -2.51
C GLU A 91 4.80 17.50 -2.11
N ARG A 92 5.28 17.16 -0.92
CA ARG A 92 5.25 15.79 -0.37
C ARG A 92 3.85 15.22 -0.37
N LEU A 93 2.89 15.96 0.19
CA LEU A 93 1.51 15.54 0.28
C LEU A 93 0.89 15.34 -1.11
N LEU A 94 1.05 16.31 -2.01
CA LEU A 94 0.52 16.22 -3.37
C LEU A 94 1.21 15.12 -4.20
N ALA A 95 2.47 14.82 -3.95
CA ALA A 95 3.19 13.72 -4.61
C ALA A 95 2.65 12.34 -4.17
N VAL A 96 2.21 12.18 -2.91
CA VAL A 96 1.51 10.97 -2.46
C VAL A 96 0.20 10.78 -3.24
N PHE A 97 -0.56 11.85 -3.50
CA PHE A 97 -1.76 11.79 -4.33
C PHE A 97 -1.45 11.60 -5.83
N GLY A 98 -0.32 12.11 -6.32
CA GLY A 98 0.15 11.87 -7.69
C GLY A 98 0.46 10.40 -7.94
N GLU A 99 1.08 9.71 -6.98
CA GLU A 99 1.33 8.27 -7.09
C GLU A 99 0.03 7.45 -7.10
N VAL A 100 -1.01 7.92 -6.40
CA VAL A 100 -2.33 7.27 -6.47
C VAL A 100 -2.90 7.35 -7.89
N GLU A 101 -2.70 8.46 -8.59
CA GLU A 101 -3.11 8.61 -9.99
C GLU A 101 -2.49 7.51 -10.86
N ASP A 102 -1.18 7.31 -10.76
CA ASP A 102 -0.46 6.27 -11.50
C ASP A 102 -0.94 4.85 -11.13
N LEU A 103 -1.14 4.60 -9.85
CA LEU A 103 -1.59 3.30 -9.34
C LEU A 103 -3.00 2.96 -9.85
N LEU A 104 -3.94 3.91 -9.78
CA LEU A 104 -5.33 3.70 -10.18
C LEU A 104 -5.50 3.58 -11.69
N ALA A 105 -4.67 4.28 -12.47
CA ALA A 105 -4.66 4.19 -13.93
C ALA A 105 -4.13 2.84 -14.44
N GLY A 106 -3.39 2.08 -13.61
CA GLY A 106 -2.80 0.80 -13.99
C GLY A 106 -3.86 -0.26 -14.32
N SER A 107 -3.70 -0.96 -15.47
CA SER A 107 -4.63 -2.02 -15.91
C SER A 107 -4.75 -3.20 -14.94
N ALA A 108 -3.73 -3.42 -14.09
CA ALA A 108 -3.69 -4.47 -13.08
C ALA A 108 -4.37 -4.07 -11.76
N PHE A 109 -4.85 -2.83 -11.61
CA PHE A 109 -5.51 -2.39 -10.39
C PHE A 109 -6.88 -3.06 -10.21
N ARG A 110 -7.06 -3.76 -9.08
CA ARG A 110 -8.29 -4.47 -8.71
C ARG A 110 -8.91 -3.94 -7.40
N GLY A 111 -8.45 -2.79 -6.93
CA GLY A 111 -8.86 -2.21 -5.64
C GLY A 111 -7.75 -2.24 -4.59
N CYS A 112 -8.04 -1.64 -3.45
CA CYS A 112 -7.11 -1.64 -2.31
C CYS A 112 -7.15 -3.01 -1.60
N ARG A 113 -5.99 -3.68 -1.50
CA ARG A 113 -5.86 -4.99 -0.84
C ARG A 113 -6.30 -4.96 0.62
N PHE A 114 -6.03 -3.87 1.31
CA PHE A 114 -6.39 -3.71 2.73
C PHE A 114 -7.90 -3.53 2.92
N ILE A 115 -8.56 -2.74 2.07
CA ILE A 115 -10.02 -2.60 2.07
C ILE A 115 -10.69 -3.93 1.76
N SER A 116 -10.21 -4.65 0.72
CA SER A 116 -10.76 -5.95 0.35
C SER A 116 -10.59 -6.98 1.46
N ALA A 117 -9.37 -7.09 2.03
CA ALA A 117 -9.13 -8.04 3.12
C ALA A 117 -9.97 -7.72 4.38
N ALA A 118 -10.08 -6.44 4.77
CA ALA A 118 -10.92 -6.03 5.90
C ALA A 118 -12.39 -6.37 5.68
N ALA A 119 -12.91 -6.17 4.47
CA ALA A 119 -14.31 -6.47 4.14
C ALA A 119 -14.64 -7.98 4.20
N GLU A 120 -13.64 -8.84 4.02
CA GLU A 120 -13.76 -10.29 4.06
C GLU A 120 -13.42 -10.90 5.43
N SER A 121 -12.89 -10.11 6.38
CA SER A 121 -12.39 -10.58 7.68
C SER A 121 -13.38 -10.30 8.81
N GLN A 122 -13.36 -11.18 9.83
CA GLN A 122 -14.03 -10.91 11.10
C GLN A 122 -13.13 -10.04 12.00
N PRO A 123 -13.71 -9.33 13.00
CA PRO A 123 -12.91 -8.62 14.00
C PRO A 123 -11.90 -9.55 14.69
N GLY A 124 -10.61 -9.18 14.66
CA GLY A 124 -9.52 -9.97 15.24
C GLY A 124 -8.78 -10.87 14.25
N ASP A 125 -9.32 -11.15 13.08
CA ASP A 125 -8.61 -11.84 12.02
C ASP A 125 -7.40 -11.02 11.55
N ALA A 126 -6.37 -11.70 11.06
CA ALA A 126 -5.15 -11.05 10.57
C ALA A 126 -5.42 -10.00 9.47
N GLY A 127 -6.39 -10.27 8.59
CA GLY A 127 -6.79 -9.35 7.54
C GLY A 127 -7.33 -8.02 8.09
N ALA A 128 -8.20 -8.07 9.11
CA ALA A 128 -8.73 -6.89 9.76
C ALA A 128 -7.64 -6.13 10.53
N VAL A 129 -6.82 -6.84 11.32
CA VAL A 129 -5.76 -6.23 12.15
C VAL A 129 -4.76 -5.47 11.29
N VAL A 130 -4.20 -6.09 10.24
CA VAL A 130 -3.21 -5.43 9.39
C VAL A 130 -3.83 -4.29 8.57
N ALA A 131 -5.10 -4.42 8.16
CA ALA A 131 -5.80 -3.33 7.48
C ALA A 131 -5.99 -2.12 8.41
N ASP A 132 -6.33 -2.33 9.69
CA ASP A 132 -6.46 -1.26 10.67
C ASP A 132 -5.12 -0.56 10.94
N GLU A 133 -4.02 -1.33 11.08
CA GLU A 133 -2.67 -0.78 11.21
C GLU A 133 -2.27 0.07 10.01
N TYR A 134 -2.53 -0.42 8.79
CA TYR A 134 -2.27 0.33 7.56
C TYR A 134 -3.08 1.63 7.51
N ARG A 135 -4.36 1.60 7.85
CA ARG A 135 -5.25 2.76 7.87
C ARG A 135 -4.84 3.78 8.92
N ALA A 136 -4.46 3.34 10.12
CA ALA A 136 -3.94 4.21 11.17
C ALA A 136 -2.65 4.91 10.74
N TRP A 137 -1.72 4.17 10.14
CA TRP A 137 -0.48 4.72 9.58
C TRP A 137 -0.77 5.78 8.50
N LEU A 138 -1.65 5.48 7.56
CA LEU A 138 -1.97 6.39 6.45
C LEU A 138 -2.64 7.69 6.95
N TRP A 139 -3.54 7.57 7.92
CA TRP A 139 -4.15 8.73 8.56
C TRP A 139 -3.13 9.58 9.31
N SER A 140 -2.22 8.96 10.08
CA SER A 140 -1.11 9.68 10.73
C SER A 140 -0.23 10.41 9.71
N LEU A 141 0.15 9.73 8.63
CA LEU A 141 0.93 10.33 7.54
C LEU A 141 0.28 11.62 7.00
N PHE A 142 -1.01 11.58 6.66
CA PHE A 142 -1.71 12.76 6.15
C PHE A 142 -1.87 13.85 7.20
N THR A 143 -2.07 13.49 8.47
CA THR A 143 -2.13 14.44 9.58
C THR A 143 -0.80 15.16 9.77
N ASP A 144 0.31 14.42 9.76
CA ASP A 144 1.64 14.98 9.94
C ASP A 144 2.03 15.89 8.76
N LEU A 145 1.77 15.46 7.53
CA LEU A 145 2.02 16.28 6.34
C LEU A 145 1.16 17.55 6.30
N ALA A 146 -0.11 17.47 6.71
CA ALA A 146 -0.98 18.64 6.83
C ALA A 146 -0.48 19.62 7.89
N LYS A 147 -0.01 19.12 9.04
CA LYS A 147 0.60 19.90 10.12
C LYS A 147 1.87 20.59 9.63
N GLU A 148 2.78 19.87 8.99
CA GLU A 148 4.01 20.42 8.41
C GLU A 148 3.71 21.47 7.32
N ALA A 149 2.65 21.30 6.55
CA ALA A 149 2.19 22.27 5.55
C ALA A 149 1.60 23.55 6.16
N GLY A 150 1.31 23.57 7.46
CA GLY A 150 0.77 24.71 8.18
C GLY A 150 -0.76 24.79 8.19
N ALA A 151 -1.45 23.65 8.04
CA ALA A 151 -2.91 23.59 8.14
C ALA A 151 -3.37 24.02 9.55
N THR A 152 -4.44 24.83 9.62
CA THR A 152 -4.99 25.36 10.89
C THR A 152 -5.58 24.25 11.76
N ASP A 153 -6.20 23.25 11.15
CA ASP A 153 -6.66 22.01 11.81
C ASP A 153 -6.11 20.80 11.06
N ALA A 154 -4.88 20.42 11.42
CA ALA A 154 -4.17 19.32 10.77
C ALA A 154 -4.87 17.97 10.95
N LYS A 155 -5.56 17.74 12.08
CA LYS A 155 -6.30 16.47 12.33
C LYS A 155 -7.50 16.34 11.39
N GLN A 156 -8.28 17.41 11.27
CA GLN A 156 -9.44 17.44 10.39
C GLN A 156 -9.01 17.31 8.92
N VAL A 157 -8.00 18.07 8.51
CA VAL A 157 -7.46 18.02 7.14
C VAL A 157 -6.88 16.64 6.82
N GLY A 158 -6.11 16.07 7.74
CA GLY A 158 -5.58 14.71 7.59
C GLY A 158 -6.68 13.67 7.43
N ARG A 159 -7.79 13.80 8.20
CA ARG A 159 -8.96 12.91 8.08
C ARG A 159 -9.66 13.06 6.73
N GLN A 160 -9.83 14.28 6.24
CA GLN A 160 -10.44 14.54 4.94
C GLN A 160 -9.59 14.00 3.80
N LEU A 161 -8.27 14.21 3.84
CA LEU A 161 -7.32 13.65 2.86
C LEU A 161 -7.36 12.12 2.86
N PHE A 162 -7.41 11.50 4.04
CA PHE A 162 -7.53 10.06 4.17
C PHE A 162 -8.82 9.53 3.53
N LEU A 163 -9.97 10.20 3.76
CA LEU A 163 -11.25 9.83 3.15
C LEU A 163 -11.22 9.99 1.62
N LEU A 164 -10.59 11.05 1.12
CA LEU A 164 -10.38 11.22 -0.33
C LEU A 164 -9.54 10.10 -0.92
N TYR A 165 -8.47 9.71 -0.24
CA TYR A 165 -7.58 8.63 -0.67
C TYR A 165 -8.30 7.28 -0.75
N ASP A 166 -9.03 6.90 0.32
CA ASP A 166 -9.80 5.66 0.36
C ASP A 166 -10.94 5.67 -0.66
N GLY A 167 -11.66 6.79 -0.77
CA GLY A 167 -12.74 6.97 -1.73
C GLY A 167 -12.28 6.81 -3.17
N ALA A 168 -11.10 7.35 -3.51
CA ALA A 168 -10.53 7.20 -4.85
C ALA A 168 -10.21 5.73 -5.20
N ALA A 169 -9.71 4.95 -4.24
CA ALA A 169 -9.43 3.54 -4.44
C ALA A 169 -10.72 2.72 -4.67
N VAL A 170 -11.81 3.09 -3.98
CA VAL A 170 -13.13 2.45 -4.16
C VAL A 170 -13.73 2.87 -5.52
N ALA A 171 -13.74 4.16 -5.85
CA ALA A 171 -14.26 4.67 -7.11
C ALA A 171 -13.52 4.04 -8.31
N ALA A 172 -12.19 4.01 -8.29
CA ALA A 172 -11.42 3.41 -9.38
C ALA A 172 -11.65 1.90 -9.57
N ARG A 173 -12.16 1.19 -8.54
CA ARG A 173 -12.59 -0.21 -8.67
C ARG A 173 -13.97 -0.33 -9.32
N MET A 174 -14.87 0.62 -9.05
CA MET A 174 -16.29 0.56 -9.42
C MET A 174 -16.58 1.27 -10.74
N ASP A 175 -15.82 2.34 -11.05
CA ASP A 175 -16.05 3.16 -12.22
C ASP A 175 -15.45 2.54 -13.49
N GLN A 176 -16.12 2.78 -14.62
CA GLN A 176 -15.58 2.40 -15.93
C GLN A 176 -14.36 3.25 -16.30
N ASP A 177 -14.37 4.55 -15.97
CA ASP A 177 -13.23 5.47 -16.15
C ASP A 177 -12.45 5.64 -14.85
N ARG A 178 -11.47 4.77 -14.66
CA ARG A 178 -10.55 4.81 -13.50
C ARG A 178 -9.71 6.09 -13.46
N GLY A 179 -9.37 6.63 -14.62
CA GLY A 179 -8.57 7.85 -14.73
C GLY A 179 -9.32 9.09 -14.22
N ALA A 180 -10.64 9.12 -14.33
CA ALA A 180 -11.46 10.21 -13.78
C ALA A 180 -11.36 10.28 -12.25
N ALA A 181 -11.48 9.15 -11.55
CA ALA A 181 -11.34 9.09 -10.09
C ALA A 181 -9.96 9.57 -9.62
N ALA A 182 -8.90 9.15 -10.33
CA ALA A 182 -7.53 9.54 -10.03
C ALA A 182 -7.28 11.04 -10.17
N LYS A 183 -7.78 11.65 -11.26
CA LYS A 183 -7.68 13.10 -11.49
C LYS A 183 -8.50 13.88 -10.47
N ALA A 184 -9.72 13.41 -10.17
CA ALA A 184 -10.62 14.06 -9.22
C ALA A 184 -10.03 14.11 -7.81
N VAL A 185 -9.42 13.02 -7.33
CA VAL A 185 -8.84 12.97 -5.98
C VAL A 185 -7.67 13.93 -5.83
N LYS A 186 -6.80 14.06 -6.83
CA LYS A 186 -5.67 15.00 -6.79
C LYS A 186 -6.16 16.45 -6.78
N SER A 187 -7.12 16.77 -7.64
CA SER A 187 -7.76 18.11 -7.68
C SER A 187 -8.43 18.45 -6.35
N ALA A 188 -9.17 17.52 -5.74
CA ALA A 188 -9.80 17.71 -4.45
C ALA A 188 -8.77 17.89 -3.32
N ALA A 189 -7.66 17.14 -3.32
CA ALA A 189 -6.60 17.30 -2.34
C ALA A 189 -5.93 18.69 -2.45
N ILE A 190 -5.71 19.20 -3.67
CA ILE A 190 -5.18 20.56 -3.89
C ILE A 190 -6.14 21.59 -3.30
N ALA A 191 -7.43 21.53 -3.65
CA ALA A 191 -8.43 22.49 -3.18
C ALA A 191 -8.57 22.48 -1.66
N LEU A 192 -8.54 21.29 -1.04
CA LEU A 192 -8.59 21.14 0.40
C LEU A 192 -7.38 21.78 1.11
N LEU A 193 -6.18 21.57 0.57
CA LEU A 193 -4.96 22.18 1.13
C LEU A 193 -4.95 23.69 0.95
N ASP A 194 -5.39 24.20 -0.19
CA ASP A 194 -5.46 25.66 -0.45
C ASP A 194 -6.45 26.36 0.50
N ALA A 195 -7.54 25.69 0.85
CA ALA A 195 -8.48 26.20 1.84
C ALA A 195 -7.98 26.12 3.29
N ALA A 196 -7.19 25.08 3.61
CA ALA A 196 -6.78 24.78 4.98
C ALA A 196 -5.46 25.45 5.40
N VAL A 197 -4.60 25.82 4.44
CA VAL A 197 -3.28 26.44 4.69
C VAL A 197 -3.36 27.94 4.37
N PRO A 198 -3.39 28.82 5.39
CA PRO A 198 -3.47 30.26 5.14
C PRO A 198 -2.23 30.73 4.36
N PRO A 199 -2.40 31.71 3.45
CA PRO A 199 -1.28 32.29 2.73
C PRO A 199 -0.26 32.88 3.71
N LYS A 200 1.03 32.58 3.51
CA LYS A 200 2.10 33.20 4.32
C LYS A 200 1.93 34.72 4.24
N ARG A 201 1.65 35.38 5.38
CA ARG A 201 1.62 36.84 5.46
C ARG A 201 2.97 37.38 4.92
N ARG A 202 2.96 38.00 3.77
CA ARG A 202 4.10 38.77 3.30
C ARG A 202 4.37 39.82 4.38
N GLY A 203 5.52 39.74 5.05
CA GLY A 203 5.93 40.71 6.05
C GLY A 203 5.73 42.13 5.48
N ARG A 204 4.94 42.95 6.17
CA ARG A 204 4.92 44.39 5.91
C ARG A 204 6.36 44.84 6.04
N ARG A 205 7.00 45.20 4.93
CA ARG A 205 8.21 46.02 5.00
C ARG A 205 7.82 47.30 5.73
N ALA A 206 8.33 47.48 6.94
CA ALA A 206 8.25 48.75 7.60
C ALA A 206 8.98 49.79 6.69
N GLN A 207 8.23 50.79 6.29
CA GLN A 207 8.80 51.99 5.69
C GLN A 207 9.42 52.83 6.75
#